data_b36572c3ac56d3e161e98f1ed25f1337
#
_entry.id   b36572c3ac56d3e161e98f1ed25f1337
#
_cell.length_a   1.000
_cell.length_b   1.000
_cell.length_c   1.000
_cell.angle_alpha   90.00
_cell.angle_beta   90.00
_cell.angle_gamma   90.00
#
_symmetry.space_group_name_H-M   'P 1'
#
loop_
_entity.id
_entity.type
_entity.pdbx_description
1 polymer ?
#
loop_
_entity_poly.entity_id
_entity_poly.type
_entity_poly.pdbx_seq_one_letter_code
_entity_poly.pdbx_strand_id
1 'polypeptide(L)'
;MSTTLQALEPIDRAIIVATQGGLPLVARPYHAIAQALQIDPDDLMARMRRLQTVGVIRRLGVVPNHYAIGYKANGMSVWDVPDALVDELGEAVGGFEYVSHCYCRPRRLPQWPYNLFAMVHGKNREEVEQQVALIAAFLGEHARSHTVLYSTRILKKTGLRLAGQKTAD
;
A
#
# COMPACT_ATOMS: atom_id res chain seq x y z
N MET A 1 -23.49 6.76 1.01
CA MET A 1 -23.53 8.16 0.49
C MET A 1 -22.50 8.26 -0.61
N SER A 2 -22.95 8.29 -1.88
CA SER A 2 -22.05 8.46 -3.04
C SER A 2 -21.53 9.89 -3.06
N THR A 3 -20.31 10.10 -2.59
CA THR A 3 -19.62 11.36 -2.82
C THR A 3 -19.25 11.40 -4.30
N THR A 4 -20.00 12.18 -5.07
CA THR A 4 -19.65 12.48 -6.46
C THR A 4 -18.24 13.06 -6.45
N LEU A 5 -17.26 12.31 -6.94
CA LEU A 5 -15.89 12.77 -7.12
C LEU A 5 -15.96 13.98 -8.07
N GLN A 6 -15.87 15.17 -7.51
CA GLN A 6 -15.75 16.40 -8.29
C GLN A 6 -14.55 16.25 -9.21
N ALA A 7 -14.74 16.49 -10.50
CA ALA A 7 -13.64 16.35 -11.47
C ALA A 7 -12.43 17.16 -10.99
N LEU A 8 -11.27 16.54 -10.96
CA LEU A 8 -10.00 17.19 -10.57
C LEU A 8 -9.75 18.37 -11.52
N GLU A 9 -9.56 19.54 -10.94
CA GLU A 9 -9.09 20.70 -11.71
C GLU A 9 -7.72 20.40 -12.33
N PRO A 10 -7.39 20.98 -13.49
CA PRO A 10 -6.08 20.77 -14.11
C PRO A 10 -4.90 21.05 -13.16
N ILE A 11 -5.01 22.10 -12.34
CA ILE A 11 -3.97 22.46 -11.37
C ILE A 11 -3.86 21.44 -10.24
N ASP A 12 -4.98 20.88 -9.75
CA ASP A 12 -4.96 19.83 -8.73
C ASP A 12 -4.26 18.56 -9.25
N ARG A 13 -4.53 18.22 -10.51
CA ARG A 13 -3.84 17.13 -11.20
C ARG A 13 -2.33 17.40 -11.32
N ALA A 14 -1.94 18.62 -11.68
CA ALA A 14 -0.53 19.02 -11.77
C ALA A 14 0.16 18.91 -10.40
N ILE A 15 -0.49 19.33 -9.31
CA ILE A 15 0.01 19.19 -7.94
C ILE A 15 0.24 17.70 -7.60
N ILE A 16 -0.72 16.83 -7.88
CA ILE A 16 -0.59 15.39 -7.62
C ILE A 16 0.59 14.81 -8.42
N VAL A 17 0.70 15.14 -9.70
CA VAL A 17 1.80 14.67 -10.55
C VAL A 17 3.15 15.14 -10.03
N ALA A 18 3.26 16.41 -9.59
CA ALA A 18 4.50 16.97 -9.04
C ALA A 18 4.90 16.37 -7.69
N THR A 19 3.94 15.89 -6.89
CA THR A 19 4.17 15.40 -5.53
C THR A 19 4.16 13.88 -5.39
N GLN A 20 3.60 13.13 -6.34
CA GLN A 20 3.47 11.66 -6.26
C GLN A 20 4.80 10.91 -6.26
N GLY A 21 5.88 11.54 -6.68
CA GLY A 21 7.24 11.00 -6.64
C GLY A 21 7.98 11.24 -5.32
N GLY A 22 7.38 12.02 -4.43
CA GLY A 22 7.96 12.55 -3.21
C GLY A 22 8.18 14.05 -3.30
N LEU A 23 8.36 14.69 -2.16
CA LEU A 23 8.72 16.11 -2.08
C LEU A 23 10.23 16.29 -2.36
N PRO A 24 10.66 17.39 -2.98
CA PRO A 24 12.07 17.69 -3.15
C PRO A 24 12.74 17.87 -1.77
N LEU A 25 13.99 17.36 -1.63
CA LEU A 25 14.74 17.43 -0.38
C LEU A 25 15.44 18.81 -0.23
N VAL A 26 14.63 19.84 -0.03
CA VAL A 26 15.03 21.23 0.15
C VAL A 26 14.34 21.85 1.36
N ALA A 27 14.84 22.97 1.89
CA ALA A 27 14.30 23.60 3.10
C ALA A 27 12.82 24.00 2.99
N ARG A 28 12.35 24.36 1.79
CA ARG A 28 10.96 24.78 1.54
C ARG A 28 10.36 24.00 0.36
N PRO A 29 10.03 22.71 0.53
CA PRO A 29 9.64 21.82 -0.56
C PRO A 29 8.35 22.26 -1.27
N TYR A 30 7.35 22.74 -0.54
CA TYR A 30 6.10 23.23 -1.11
C TYR A 30 6.29 24.50 -1.94
N HIS A 31 7.15 25.41 -1.52
CA HIS A 31 7.52 26.61 -2.27
C HIS A 31 8.21 26.24 -3.58
N ALA A 32 9.13 25.28 -3.55
CA ALA A 32 9.81 24.82 -4.75
C ALA A 32 8.83 24.20 -5.78
N ILE A 33 7.84 23.43 -5.32
CA ILE A 33 6.80 22.86 -6.17
C ILE A 33 5.87 23.97 -6.69
N ALA A 34 5.45 24.89 -5.84
CA ALA A 34 4.59 26.01 -6.21
C ALA A 34 5.24 26.88 -7.30
N GLN A 35 6.53 27.17 -7.15
CA GLN A 35 7.33 27.88 -8.15
C GLN A 35 7.36 27.13 -9.49
N ALA A 36 7.60 25.81 -9.47
CA ALA A 36 7.61 24.99 -10.69
C ALA A 36 6.25 24.93 -11.39
N LEU A 37 5.16 25.02 -10.62
CA LEU A 37 3.78 25.04 -11.15
C LEU A 37 3.25 26.45 -11.42
N GLN A 38 4.05 27.50 -11.13
CA GLN A 38 3.68 28.91 -11.29
C GLN A 38 2.39 29.31 -10.54
N ILE A 39 2.26 28.80 -9.30
CA ILE A 39 1.15 29.11 -8.38
C ILE A 39 1.69 29.63 -7.05
N ASP A 40 0.81 30.23 -6.27
CA ASP A 40 1.14 30.68 -4.92
C ASP A 40 1.35 29.47 -3.97
N PRO A 41 2.38 29.47 -3.11
CA PRO A 41 2.63 28.38 -2.16
C PRO A 41 1.47 28.13 -1.17
N ASP A 42 0.75 29.17 -0.75
CA ASP A 42 -0.38 29.03 0.17
C ASP A 42 -1.59 28.42 -0.56
N ASP A 43 -1.83 28.76 -1.84
CA ASP A 43 -2.83 28.10 -2.68
C ASP A 43 -2.49 26.62 -2.88
N LEU A 44 -1.23 26.29 -3.18
CA LEU A 44 -0.79 24.89 -3.26
C LEU A 44 -1.10 24.11 -1.99
N MET A 45 -0.74 24.64 -0.83
CA MET A 45 -0.96 23.98 0.45
C MET A 45 -2.46 23.87 0.78
N ALA A 46 -3.26 24.88 0.48
CA ALA A 46 -4.70 24.84 0.65
C ALA A 46 -5.36 23.76 -0.22
N ARG A 47 -4.95 23.67 -1.49
CA ARG A 47 -5.41 22.63 -2.43
C ARG A 47 -5.02 21.23 -1.96
N MET A 48 -3.79 21.02 -1.50
CA MET A 48 -3.36 19.72 -0.97
C MET A 48 -4.17 19.31 0.26
N ARG A 49 -4.46 20.21 1.20
CA ARG A 49 -5.35 19.93 2.35
C ARG A 49 -6.76 19.57 1.87
N ARG A 50 -7.33 20.32 0.94
CA ARG A 50 -8.64 20.02 0.36
C ARG A 50 -8.66 18.62 -0.28
N LEU A 51 -7.66 18.30 -1.12
CA LEU A 51 -7.56 17.00 -1.78
C LEU A 51 -7.44 15.86 -0.78
N GLN A 52 -6.80 16.08 0.36
CA GLN A 52 -6.72 15.11 1.45
C GLN A 52 -8.07 14.96 2.17
N THR A 53 -8.76 16.06 2.46
CA THR A 53 -10.09 16.04 3.11
C THR A 53 -11.13 15.31 2.27
N VAL A 54 -11.12 15.49 0.94
CA VAL A 54 -12.05 14.80 0.03
C VAL A 54 -11.58 13.38 -0.37
N GLY A 55 -10.47 12.90 0.19
CA GLY A 55 -9.97 11.53 -0.01
C GLY A 55 -9.25 11.27 -1.34
N VAL A 56 -9.01 12.28 -2.17
CA VAL A 56 -8.21 12.16 -3.41
C VAL A 56 -6.74 11.89 -3.07
N ILE A 57 -6.19 12.60 -2.09
CA ILE A 57 -4.92 12.28 -1.45
C ILE A 57 -5.24 11.52 -0.17
N ARG A 58 -4.98 10.22 -0.16
CA ARG A 58 -5.27 9.38 1.01
C ARG A 58 -4.41 9.74 2.22
N ARG A 59 -3.12 9.97 2.01
CA ARG A 59 -2.14 10.36 3.03
C ARG A 59 -0.90 10.97 2.39
N LEU A 60 -0.23 11.81 3.15
CA LEU A 60 1.16 12.20 2.94
C LEU A 60 2.02 11.45 3.95
N GLY A 61 3.13 10.90 3.51
CA GLY A 61 3.97 10.13 4.42
C GLY A 61 5.38 9.90 3.86
N VAL A 62 6.28 9.54 4.76
CA VAL A 62 7.61 9.06 4.42
C VAL A 62 7.53 7.57 4.14
N VAL A 63 8.11 7.12 3.03
CA VAL A 63 8.24 5.70 2.68
C VAL A 63 9.69 5.29 2.91
N PRO A 64 10.04 4.73 4.09
CA PRO A 64 11.41 4.33 4.37
C PRO A 64 11.83 3.15 3.47
N ASN A 65 13.10 3.10 3.14
CA ASN A 65 13.69 1.91 2.53
C ASN A 65 13.86 0.84 3.62
N HIS A 66 12.86 -0.05 3.78
CA HIS A 66 12.85 -1.07 4.81
C HIS A 66 14.05 -2.03 4.72
N TYR A 67 14.62 -2.25 3.53
CA TYR A 67 15.85 -3.02 3.39
C TYR A 67 17.05 -2.32 4.05
N ALA A 68 17.13 -0.99 3.92
CA ALA A 68 18.20 -0.20 4.54
C ALA A 68 18.09 -0.16 6.07
N ILE A 69 16.89 -0.27 6.63
CA ILE A 69 16.64 -0.32 8.08
C ILE A 69 16.56 -1.76 8.62
N GLY A 70 16.95 -2.76 7.82
CA GLY A 70 17.17 -4.13 8.28
C GLY A 70 16.04 -5.14 8.02
N TYR A 71 14.86 -4.71 7.53
CA TYR A 71 13.78 -5.63 7.17
C TYR A 71 14.01 -6.23 5.78
N LYS A 72 14.72 -7.36 5.74
CA LYS A 72 15.17 -8.01 4.49
C LYS A 72 14.27 -9.15 4.05
N ALA A 73 13.44 -9.70 4.93
CA ALA A 73 12.53 -10.78 4.64
C ALA A 73 11.08 -10.27 4.56
N ASN A 74 10.45 -10.55 3.42
CA ASN A 74 9.04 -10.25 3.18
C ASN A 74 8.37 -11.53 2.71
N GLY A 75 7.45 -12.06 3.50
CA GLY A 75 6.69 -13.26 3.19
C GLY A 75 5.24 -12.93 2.91
N MET A 76 4.72 -13.32 1.75
CA MET A 76 3.29 -13.38 1.53
C MET A 76 2.81 -14.76 2.00
N SER A 77 2.25 -14.82 3.20
CA SER A 77 1.57 -16.03 3.67
C SER A 77 0.22 -16.16 2.99
N VAL A 78 -0.08 -17.35 2.49
CA VAL A 78 -1.33 -17.64 1.78
C VAL A 78 -2.02 -18.84 2.44
N TRP A 79 -3.31 -18.72 2.66
CA TRP A 79 -4.09 -19.61 3.52
C TRP A 79 -5.34 -20.11 2.81
N ASP A 80 -5.63 -21.38 2.97
CA ASP A 80 -6.92 -21.99 2.61
C ASP A 80 -7.81 -22.00 3.86
N VAL A 81 -8.74 -21.05 3.95
CA VAL A 81 -9.72 -20.97 5.04
C VAL A 81 -11.15 -21.13 4.50
N PRO A 82 -12.14 -21.50 5.31
CA PRO A 82 -13.53 -21.58 4.87
C PRO A 82 -14.00 -20.24 4.28
N ASP A 83 -14.66 -20.27 3.11
CA ASP A 83 -15.13 -19.05 2.43
C ASP A 83 -16.13 -18.26 3.27
N ALA A 84 -16.92 -18.93 4.11
CA ALA A 84 -17.88 -18.29 5.00
C ALA A 84 -17.22 -17.50 6.14
N LEU A 85 -15.96 -17.76 6.46
CA LEU A 85 -15.24 -17.15 7.57
C LEU A 85 -14.08 -16.23 7.09
N VAL A 86 -13.84 -16.14 5.78
CA VAL A 86 -12.66 -15.45 5.24
C VAL A 86 -12.61 -13.96 5.61
N ASP A 87 -13.76 -13.28 5.66
CA ASP A 87 -13.83 -11.87 5.99
C ASP A 87 -13.50 -11.64 7.48
N GLU A 88 -14.14 -12.40 8.39
CA GLU A 88 -13.90 -12.33 9.83
C GLU A 88 -12.44 -12.68 10.18
N LEU A 89 -11.94 -13.82 9.68
CA LEU A 89 -10.57 -14.24 9.89
C LEU A 89 -9.57 -13.26 9.27
N GLY A 90 -9.92 -12.68 8.12
CA GLY A 90 -9.10 -11.71 7.43
C GLY A 90 -8.98 -10.37 8.16
N GLU A 91 -10.06 -9.89 8.77
CA GLU A 91 -10.04 -8.70 9.64
C GLU A 91 -9.15 -8.93 10.86
N ALA A 92 -9.31 -10.08 11.54
CA ALA A 92 -8.53 -10.43 12.70
C ALA A 92 -7.02 -10.57 12.39
N VAL A 93 -6.68 -11.30 11.31
CA VAL A 93 -5.27 -11.44 10.85
C VAL A 93 -4.70 -10.10 10.41
N GLY A 94 -5.50 -9.27 9.74
CA GLY A 94 -5.11 -7.92 9.33
C GLY A 94 -4.85 -6.96 10.50
N GLY A 95 -5.37 -7.27 11.70
CA GLY A 95 -5.16 -6.52 12.93
C GLY A 95 -3.81 -6.79 13.62
N PHE A 96 -3.05 -7.81 13.22
CA PHE A 96 -1.74 -8.08 13.80
C PHE A 96 -0.71 -7.02 13.38
N GLU A 97 0.08 -6.50 14.31
CA GLU A 97 1.06 -5.44 14.07
C GLU A 97 2.11 -5.80 13.01
N TYR A 98 2.47 -7.08 12.91
CA TYR A 98 3.44 -7.59 11.94
C TYR A 98 2.84 -7.89 10.56
N VAL A 99 1.53 -7.72 10.39
CA VAL A 99 0.83 -7.86 9.10
C VAL A 99 0.59 -6.49 8.50
N SER A 100 1.23 -6.19 7.38
CA SER A 100 1.09 -4.88 6.71
C SER A 100 -0.08 -4.80 5.73
N HIS A 101 -0.47 -5.93 5.17
CA HIS A 101 -1.56 -6.05 4.20
C HIS A 101 -2.24 -7.41 4.37
N CYS A 102 -3.57 -7.41 4.35
CA CYS A 102 -4.36 -8.63 4.34
C CYS A 102 -5.42 -8.52 3.24
N TYR A 103 -5.58 -9.58 2.45
CA TYR A 103 -6.50 -9.62 1.31
C TYR A 103 -7.25 -10.93 1.21
N CYS A 104 -8.53 -10.87 0.85
CA CYS A 104 -9.28 -11.99 0.30
C CYS A 104 -9.13 -11.99 -1.22
N ARG A 105 -8.90 -13.16 -1.82
CA ARG A 105 -8.86 -13.36 -3.27
C ARG A 105 -9.57 -14.64 -3.66
N PRO A 106 -10.22 -14.69 -4.83
CA PRO A 106 -10.89 -15.92 -5.28
C PRO A 106 -9.88 -17.04 -5.52
N ARG A 107 -10.28 -18.26 -5.17
CA ARG A 107 -9.55 -19.50 -5.44
C ARG A 107 -9.43 -19.76 -6.94
N ARG A 108 -8.43 -20.53 -7.35
CA ARG A 108 -8.25 -21.05 -8.71
C ARG A 108 -8.03 -22.57 -8.65
N LEU A 109 -9.07 -23.27 -8.26
CA LEU A 109 -9.02 -24.73 -8.12
C LEU A 109 -8.79 -25.43 -9.46
N PRO A 110 -8.10 -26.58 -9.45
CA PRO A 110 -7.45 -27.22 -8.30
C PRO A 110 -6.06 -26.68 -7.97
N GLN A 111 -5.46 -25.85 -8.82
CA GLN A 111 -4.06 -25.44 -8.75
C GLN A 111 -3.77 -24.44 -7.63
N TRP A 112 -4.78 -23.63 -7.22
CA TRP A 112 -4.60 -22.56 -6.24
C TRP A 112 -5.77 -22.52 -5.25
N PRO A 113 -5.65 -23.23 -4.12
CA PRO A 113 -6.75 -23.34 -3.15
C PRO A 113 -6.84 -22.16 -2.17
N TYR A 114 -5.87 -21.26 -2.15
CA TYR A 114 -5.77 -20.21 -1.15
C TYR A 114 -6.72 -19.04 -1.44
N ASN A 115 -7.38 -18.53 -0.41
CA ASN A 115 -8.30 -17.39 -0.48
C ASN A 115 -7.97 -16.24 0.48
N LEU A 116 -7.15 -16.45 1.52
CA LEU A 116 -6.68 -15.43 2.44
C LEU A 116 -5.17 -15.21 2.28
N PHE A 117 -4.74 -13.94 2.22
CA PHE A 117 -3.37 -13.52 1.93
C PHE A 117 -2.94 -12.49 2.96
N ALA A 118 -1.84 -12.73 3.67
CA ALA A 118 -1.29 -11.81 4.65
C ALA A 118 0.19 -11.55 4.39
N MET A 119 0.57 -10.28 4.21
CA MET A 119 1.95 -9.86 4.02
C MET A 119 2.62 -9.64 5.37
N VAL A 120 3.65 -10.42 5.64
CA VAL A 120 4.42 -10.42 6.87
C VAL A 120 5.84 -9.91 6.60
N HIS A 121 6.40 -9.13 7.52
CA HIS A 121 7.73 -8.55 7.38
C HIS A 121 8.61 -8.94 8.57
N GLY A 122 9.86 -9.33 8.28
CA GLY A 122 10.85 -9.66 9.29
C GLY A 122 12.26 -9.23 8.89
N LYS A 123 13.17 -9.21 9.84
CA LYS A 123 14.60 -8.95 9.60
C LYS A 123 15.24 -10.10 8.85
N ASN A 124 14.80 -11.30 9.11
CA ASN A 124 15.26 -12.55 8.51
C ASN A 124 14.07 -13.48 8.25
N ARG A 125 14.34 -14.63 7.65
CA ARG A 125 13.32 -15.61 7.28
C ARG A 125 12.73 -16.30 8.51
N GLU A 126 13.54 -16.55 9.53
CA GLU A 126 13.14 -17.18 10.77
C GLU A 126 12.09 -16.34 11.51
N GLU A 127 12.26 -15.02 11.55
CA GLU A 127 11.28 -14.10 12.13
C GLU A 127 9.94 -14.14 11.39
N VAL A 128 9.98 -14.15 10.04
CA VAL A 128 8.76 -14.30 9.22
C VAL A 128 8.07 -15.65 9.50
N GLU A 129 8.82 -16.75 9.60
CA GLU A 129 8.27 -18.07 9.88
C GLU A 129 7.64 -18.14 11.26
N GLN A 130 8.24 -17.51 12.28
CA GLN A 130 7.66 -17.39 13.60
C GLN A 130 6.33 -16.62 13.58
N GLN A 131 6.27 -15.51 12.88
CA GLN A 131 5.04 -14.71 12.73
C GLN A 131 3.96 -15.49 11.97
N VAL A 132 4.33 -16.23 10.94
CA VAL A 132 3.41 -17.13 10.21
C VAL A 132 2.91 -18.24 11.11
N ALA A 133 3.75 -18.80 11.97
CA ALA A 133 3.32 -19.80 12.95
C ALA A 133 2.29 -19.23 13.95
N LEU A 134 2.42 -17.96 14.34
CA LEU A 134 1.41 -17.28 15.19
C LEU A 134 0.07 -17.13 14.46
N ILE A 135 0.10 -16.78 13.15
CA ILE A 135 -1.13 -16.75 12.33
C ILE A 135 -1.73 -18.15 12.23
N ALA A 136 -0.91 -19.19 12.00
CA ALA A 136 -1.37 -20.57 11.95
C ALA A 136 -2.04 -21.02 13.25
N ALA A 137 -1.43 -20.69 14.39
CA ALA A 137 -1.99 -21.00 15.72
C ALA A 137 -3.32 -20.27 15.97
N PHE A 138 -3.44 -19.00 15.53
CA PHE A 138 -4.69 -18.24 15.62
C PHE A 138 -5.79 -18.83 14.73
N LEU A 139 -5.48 -19.18 13.49
CA LEU A 139 -6.45 -19.76 12.55
C LEU A 139 -6.86 -21.19 12.95
N GLY A 140 -5.98 -21.92 13.62
CA GLY A 140 -6.25 -23.27 14.14
C GLY A 140 -6.78 -24.22 13.07
N GLU A 141 -7.88 -24.89 13.37
CA GLU A 141 -8.56 -25.84 12.46
C GLU A 141 -9.15 -25.20 11.19
N HIS A 142 -9.33 -23.87 11.18
CA HIS A 142 -9.80 -23.15 9.99
C HIS A 142 -8.71 -23.03 8.91
N ALA A 143 -7.43 -23.19 9.24
CA ALA A 143 -6.34 -23.24 8.27
C ALA A 143 -6.18 -24.65 7.69
N ARG A 144 -6.88 -24.96 6.59
CA ARG A 144 -6.78 -26.28 5.94
C ARG A 144 -5.41 -26.53 5.33
N SER A 145 -4.81 -25.50 4.77
CA SER A 145 -3.43 -25.49 4.27
C SER A 145 -2.89 -24.06 4.17
N HIS A 146 -1.58 -23.93 4.20
CA HIS A 146 -0.92 -22.64 3.96
C HIS A 146 0.47 -22.84 3.35
N THR A 147 1.00 -21.77 2.78
CA THR A 147 2.40 -21.66 2.38
C THR A 147 2.86 -20.22 2.43
N VAL A 148 4.17 -19.99 2.30
CA VAL A 148 4.76 -18.65 2.28
C VAL A 148 5.48 -18.43 0.96
N LEU A 149 5.11 -17.36 0.28
CA LEU A 149 5.73 -16.94 -0.97
C LEU A 149 6.76 -15.86 -0.66
N TYR A 150 8.03 -16.14 -0.96
CA TYR A 150 9.12 -15.19 -0.80
C TYR A 150 9.53 -14.60 -2.16
N SER A 151 9.76 -13.28 -2.18
CA SER A 151 10.31 -12.63 -3.37
C SER A 151 11.77 -13.01 -3.56
N THR A 152 12.12 -13.49 -4.75
CA THR A 152 13.51 -13.78 -5.14
C THR A 152 14.19 -12.58 -5.80
N ARG A 153 13.42 -11.71 -6.49
CA ARG A 153 13.91 -10.52 -7.17
C ARG A 153 12.82 -9.48 -7.30
N ILE A 154 13.14 -8.22 -7.00
CA ILE A 154 12.26 -7.09 -7.24
C ILE A 154 12.38 -6.70 -8.71
N LEU A 155 11.28 -6.83 -9.47
CA LEU A 155 11.21 -6.39 -10.86
C LEU A 155 10.75 -4.95 -10.98
N LYS A 156 9.75 -4.56 -10.16
CA LYS A 156 9.23 -3.19 -10.07
C LYS A 156 8.59 -2.98 -8.69
N LYS A 157 8.88 -1.85 -8.07
CA LYS A 157 8.29 -1.44 -6.78
C LYS A 157 7.88 0.02 -6.85
N THR A 158 6.73 0.29 -7.44
CA THR A 158 6.14 1.64 -7.50
C THR A 158 4.63 1.54 -7.29
N GLY A 159 4.02 2.55 -6.64
CA GLY A 159 2.57 2.71 -6.62
C GLY A 159 2.02 3.16 -7.99
N LEU A 160 0.69 3.16 -8.12
CA LEU A 160 0.02 3.76 -9.26
C LEU A 160 0.43 5.25 -9.34
N ARG A 161 0.77 5.71 -10.54
CA ARG A 161 1.11 7.11 -10.80
C ARG A 161 0.22 7.66 -11.91
N LEU A 162 -0.23 8.89 -11.72
CA LEU A 162 -0.88 9.64 -12.79
C LEU A 162 0.17 10.02 -13.84
N ALA A 163 -0.17 9.85 -15.12
CA ALA A 163 0.64 10.38 -16.20
C ALA A 163 0.54 11.92 -16.20
N GLY A 164 1.66 12.61 -16.38
CA GLY A 164 1.66 14.05 -16.72
C GLY A 164 0.86 14.25 -17.99
N GLN A 165 0.24 15.43 -18.15
CA GLN A 165 -0.27 15.82 -19.45
C GLN A 165 0.91 15.85 -20.43
N LYS A 166 0.82 15.07 -21.52
CA LYS A 166 1.68 15.33 -22.66
C LYS A 166 1.28 16.70 -23.20
N THR A 167 2.15 17.68 -23.09
CA THR A 167 2.03 18.88 -23.91
C THR A 167 2.00 18.40 -25.37
N ALA A 168 0.90 18.64 -26.07
CA ALA A 168 0.88 18.47 -27.51
C ALA A 168 1.83 19.53 -28.07
N ASP A 169 2.95 19.05 -28.62
CA ASP A 169 3.79 19.87 -29.54
C ASP A 169 3.07 20.06 -30.86
#